data_2c1fe0a9d6550e7035badc555dd4c336
#
_entry.id   2c1fe0a9d6550e7035badc555dd4c336
#
_cell.length_a   1.000
_cell.length_b   1.000
_cell.length_c   1.000
_cell.angle_alpha   90.00
_cell.angle_beta   90.00
_cell.angle_gamma   90.00
#
_symmetry.space_group_name_H-M   'P 1'
#
loop_
_entity.id
_entity.type
_entity.pdbx_description
1 polymer ?
#
loop_
_entity_poly.entity_id
_entity_poly.type
_entity_poly.pdbx_seq_one_letter_code
_entity_poly.pdbx_strand_id
1 'polypeptide(L)'
;RRYLIGGQLDSVMNYPFKEAILNYVKYADAKAFTDSIMTILDHYPKPAIDMLMNFLSTHDTERALTRLAGDEIGWNGKDWQAERYLNGQQYMYGISLMKCAMVLQFFLPGIPSVYYGDEAGMEGYRDPFNRRCYPWGRENLDLIEFTRQLGVIRKGTHAFEQGHLMFIEVDDNVCVFARYDKITREAAIIYLNKSTRGRTFDIVNDKTDMFYDFVPAFDRHKKGIKDGKVHVSPFDYAVIYCKV
;
A
#
# COMPACT_ATOMS: atom_id res chain seq x y z
N ARG A 1 11.90 19.90 5.41
CA ARG A 1 11.18 20.84 4.51
C ARG A 1 12.13 21.61 3.59
N ARG A 2 13.18 22.25 4.13
CA ARG A 2 14.03 23.16 3.33
C ARG A 2 14.67 22.51 2.09
N TYR A 3 14.84 21.20 2.10
CA TYR A 3 15.42 20.48 0.95
C TYR A 3 14.42 20.24 -0.20
N LEU A 4 13.11 20.33 0.05
CA LEU A 4 12.02 20.03 -0.90
C LEU A 4 11.21 21.27 -1.33
N ILE A 5 11.81 22.46 -1.24
CA ILE A 5 11.17 23.71 -1.67
C ILE A 5 11.52 24.12 -3.10
N GLY A 6 12.01 23.17 -3.91
CA GLY A 6 12.28 23.35 -5.35
C GLY A 6 13.70 23.76 -5.73
N GLY A 7 14.58 24.01 -4.77
CA GLY A 7 15.95 24.47 -5.04
C GLY A 7 17.07 23.43 -4.83
N GLN A 8 16.77 22.27 -4.25
CA GLN A 8 17.77 21.27 -3.88
C GLN A 8 17.40 19.84 -4.27
N LEU A 9 16.30 19.28 -3.75
CA LEU A 9 15.85 17.92 -4.01
C LEU A 9 14.41 17.93 -4.56
N ASP A 10 14.18 17.10 -5.56
CA ASP A 10 12.85 16.89 -6.15
C ASP A 10 12.06 15.84 -5.38
N SER A 11 12.73 14.89 -4.74
CA SER A 11 12.12 13.79 -4.00
C SER A 11 12.98 13.36 -2.81
N VAL A 12 12.37 12.66 -1.87
CA VAL A 12 13.04 11.94 -0.77
C VAL A 12 12.38 10.59 -0.54
N MET A 13 13.13 9.69 0.09
CA MET A 13 12.61 8.40 0.55
C MET A 13 11.59 8.61 1.67
N ASN A 14 10.38 8.10 1.48
CA ASN A 14 9.24 8.33 2.38
C ASN A 14 9.20 7.29 3.52
N TYR A 15 10.19 7.30 4.40
CA TYR A 15 10.24 6.44 5.58
C TYR A 15 9.01 6.57 6.49
N PRO A 16 8.43 7.79 6.71
CA PRO A 16 7.22 7.89 7.51
C PRO A 16 6.05 7.09 6.96
N PHE A 17 5.81 7.10 5.63
CA PHE A 17 4.74 6.28 5.03
C PHE A 17 5.04 4.80 5.14
N LYS A 18 6.29 4.39 4.91
CA LYS A 18 6.72 3.00 5.10
C LYS A 18 6.36 2.49 6.50
N GLU A 19 6.76 3.21 7.54
CA GLU A 19 6.49 2.80 8.92
C GLU A 19 4.99 2.83 9.23
N ALA A 20 4.26 3.87 8.79
CA ALA A 20 2.81 3.96 8.95
C ALA A 20 2.08 2.79 8.29
N ILE A 21 2.44 2.45 7.05
CA ILE A 21 1.84 1.34 6.29
C ILE A 21 2.12 0.00 6.98
N LEU A 22 3.39 -0.31 7.27
CA LEU A 22 3.77 -1.60 7.84
C LEU A 22 3.18 -1.80 9.25
N ASN A 23 3.18 -0.76 10.08
CA ASN A 23 2.60 -0.82 11.42
C ASN A 23 1.07 -0.97 11.36
N TYR A 24 0.39 -0.22 10.49
CA TYR A 24 -1.06 -0.37 10.31
C TYR A 24 -1.44 -1.78 9.84
N VAL A 25 -0.71 -2.31 8.86
CA VAL A 25 -1.01 -3.64 8.33
C VAL A 25 -0.75 -4.72 9.38
N LYS A 26 0.33 -4.61 10.16
CA LYS A 26 0.73 -5.60 11.16
C LYS A 26 -0.05 -5.48 12.48
N TYR A 27 -0.22 -4.27 13.01
CA TYR A 27 -0.71 -4.03 14.38
C TYR A 27 -2.10 -3.41 14.44
N ALA A 28 -2.68 -3.05 13.29
CA ALA A 28 -4.04 -2.54 13.19
C ALA A 28 -4.29 -1.19 13.92
N ASP A 29 -3.29 -0.31 14.02
CA ASP A 29 -3.45 1.03 14.59
C ASP A 29 -3.88 2.03 13.49
N ALA A 30 -5.19 2.11 13.27
CA ALA A 30 -5.80 2.99 12.28
C ALA A 30 -5.54 4.48 12.56
N LYS A 31 -5.56 4.87 13.84
CA LYS A 31 -5.35 6.27 14.23
C LYS A 31 -3.92 6.72 13.97
N ALA A 32 -2.93 5.96 14.44
CA ALA A 32 -1.53 6.28 14.21
C ALA A 32 -1.20 6.31 12.71
N PHE A 33 -1.80 5.41 11.91
CA PHE A 33 -1.66 5.39 10.47
C PHE A 33 -2.17 6.69 9.83
N THR A 34 -3.43 7.06 10.06
CA THR A 34 -4.03 8.27 9.48
C THR A 34 -3.33 9.53 9.93
N ASP A 35 -3.00 9.66 11.22
CA ASP A 35 -2.28 10.80 11.77
C ASP A 35 -0.90 10.97 11.13
N SER A 36 -0.17 9.88 10.92
CA SER A 36 1.15 9.91 10.28
C SER A 36 1.07 10.36 8.82
N ILE A 37 0.12 9.81 8.06
CA ILE A 37 -0.10 10.19 6.65
C ILE A 37 -0.48 11.67 6.57
N MET A 38 -1.50 12.11 7.34
CA MET A 38 -1.98 13.49 7.31
C MET A 38 -0.90 14.48 7.76
N THR A 39 -0.10 14.15 8.76
CA THR A 39 1.03 14.99 9.19
C THR A 39 1.99 15.31 8.04
N ILE A 40 2.29 14.35 7.18
CA ILE A 40 3.15 14.59 6.01
C ILE A 40 2.41 15.45 4.98
N LEU A 41 1.14 15.15 4.70
CA LEU A 41 0.35 15.92 3.72
C LEU A 41 0.17 17.39 4.13
N ASP A 42 0.00 17.66 5.42
CA ASP A 42 -0.17 19.02 5.94
C ASP A 42 1.14 19.82 6.00
N HIS A 43 2.27 19.11 6.07
CA HIS A 43 3.57 19.74 6.29
C HIS A 43 4.41 19.94 5.04
N TYR A 44 4.15 19.25 3.95
CA TYR A 44 4.90 19.36 2.71
C TYR A 44 4.09 20.03 1.61
N PRO A 45 4.71 20.79 0.70
CA PRO A 45 4.02 21.33 -0.46
C PRO A 45 3.57 20.20 -1.40
N LYS A 46 2.42 20.39 -2.04
CA LYS A 46 1.81 19.37 -2.91
C LYS A 46 2.78 18.80 -3.98
N PRO A 47 3.58 19.60 -4.70
CA PRO A 47 4.54 19.05 -5.66
C PRO A 47 5.57 18.11 -5.03
N ALA A 48 6.00 18.39 -3.79
CA ALA A 48 6.91 17.48 -3.08
C ALA A 48 6.22 16.19 -2.64
N ILE A 49 4.96 16.28 -2.20
CA ILE A 49 4.14 15.11 -1.83
C ILE A 49 4.00 14.17 -3.03
N ASP A 50 3.71 14.71 -4.23
CA ASP A 50 3.50 13.91 -5.43
C ASP A 50 4.76 13.16 -5.88
N MET A 51 5.93 13.67 -5.49
CA MET A 51 7.24 13.11 -5.83
C MET A 51 7.85 12.25 -4.71
N LEU A 52 7.20 12.10 -3.54
CA LEU A 52 7.71 11.27 -2.45
C LEU A 52 7.87 9.82 -2.91
N MET A 53 9.04 9.23 -2.65
CA MET A 53 9.32 7.84 -3.00
C MET A 53 8.74 6.90 -1.96
N ASN A 54 7.60 6.27 -2.26
CA ASN A 54 6.93 5.30 -1.39
C ASN A 54 7.51 3.91 -1.59
N PHE A 55 8.03 3.30 -0.54
CA PHE A 55 8.63 1.97 -0.56
C PHE A 55 8.22 1.18 0.69
N LEU A 56 8.40 -0.13 0.67
CA LEU A 56 8.15 -1.01 1.82
C LEU A 56 9.46 -1.57 2.38
N SER A 57 10.41 -1.92 1.52
CA SER A 57 11.76 -2.37 1.89
C SER A 57 12.82 -1.49 1.26
N THR A 58 14.02 -1.53 1.86
CA THR A 58 15.25 -0.93 1.29
C THR A 58 16.46 -1.78 1.62
N HIS A 59 17.61 -1.38 1.09
CA HIS A 59 18.91 -1.97 1.46
C HIS A 59 19.32 -1.70 2.93
N ASP A 60 18.69 -0.76 3.61
CA ASP A 60 19.01 -0.40 5.01
C ASP A 60 18.05 -1.00 6.03
N THR A 61 16.92 -1.57 5.58
CA THR A 61 15.90 -2.11 6.47
C THR A 61 15.67 -3.59 6.19
N GLU A 62 15.09 -4.30 7.15
CA GLU A 62 14.60 -5.65 6.91
C GLU A 62 13.54 -5.68 5.80
N ARG A 63 13.38 -6.83 5.16
CA ARG A 63 12.35 -7.04 4.14
C ARG A 63 10.95 -6.84 4.71
N ALA A 64 10.06 -6.20 3.96
CA ALA A 64 8.70 -5.95 4.40
C ALA A 64 7.95 -7.23 4.76
N LEU A 65 8.13 -8.31 3.98
CA LEU A 65 7.55 -9.61 4.28
C LEU A 65 8.00 -10.16 5.65
N THR A 66 9.30 -10.06 5.95
CA THR A 66 9.87 -10.45 7.25
C THR A 66 9.33 -9.56 8.38
N ARG A 67 9.26 -8.24 8.16
CA ARG A 67 8.72 -7.27 9.12
C ARG A 67 7.25 -7.55 9.45
N LEU A 68 6.45 -7.95 8.46
CA LEU A 68 5.02 -8.21 8.63
C LEU A 68 4.74 -9.54 9.35
N ALA A 69 5.46 -10.61 9.03
CA ALA A 69 5.11 -11.96 9.47
C ALA A 69 6.23 -12.74 10.16
N GLY A 70 7.46 -12.22 10.15
CA GLY A 70 8.60 -12.86 10.81
C GLY A 70 8.58 -12.69 12.31
N ASP A 71 9.39 -13.51 12.97
CA ASP A 71 9.63 -13.40 14.40
C ASP A 71 10.39 -12.10 14.71
N GLU A 72 10.12 -11.51 15.85
CA GLU A 72 10.84 -10.31 16.29
C GLU A 72 12.32 -10.62 16.53
N ILE A 73 13.22 -9.75 16.08
CA ILE A 73 14.65 -9.91 16.27
C ILE A 73 14.99 -9.95 17.77
N GLY A 74 14.36 -9.09 18.56
CA GLY A 74 14.62 -8.97 19.99
C GLY A 74 16.13 -8.77 20.26
N TRP A 75 16.69 -9.64 21.11
CA TRP A 75 18.12 -9.67 21.47
C TRP A 75 18.95 -10.62 20.61
N ASN A 76 18.37 -11.26 19.56
CA ASN A 76 19.05 -12.21 18.71
C ASN A 76 20.12 -11.56 17.84
N GLY A 77 21.28 -12.22 17.73
CA GLY A 77 22.40 -11.77 16.94
C GLY A 77 22.27 -12.03 15.44
N LYS A 78 23.34 -11.76 14.71
CA LYS A 78 23.39 -11.95 13.24
C LYS A 78 23.32 -13.42 12.84
N ASP A 79 23.88 -14.35 13.61
CA ASP A 79 23.83 -15.79 13.29
C ASP A 79 22.40 -16.29 13.27
N TRP A 80 21.59 -15.93 14.27
CA TRP A 80 20.17 -16.24 14.29
C TRP A 80 19.44 -15.63 13.07
N GLN A 81 19.72 -14.37 12.72
CA GLN A 81 19.11 -13.71 11.58
C GLN A 81 19.50 -14.35 10.23
N ALA A 82 20.72 -14.90 10.13
CA ALA A 82 21.22 -15.58 8.93
C ALA A 82 20.44 -16.85 8.61
N GLU A 83 20.10 -17.61 9.63
CA GLU A 83 19.45 -18.92 9.55
C GLU A 83 17.92 -18.83 9.63
N ARG A 84 17.39 -17.68 10.05
CA ARG A 84 15.96 -17.53 10.27
C ARG A 84 15.21 -17.22 8.98
N TYR A 85 14.20 -18.04 8.71
CA TYR A 85 13.24 -17.91 7.62
C TYR A 85 11.82 -18.03 8.14
N LEU A 86 10.87 -17.50 7.40
CA LEU A 86 9.45 -17.69 7.67
C LEU A 86 9.08 -19.17 7.50
N ASN A 87 8.34 -19.73 8.45
CA ASN A 87 7.71 -21.01 8.21
C ASN A 87 6.54 -20.87 7.21
N GLY A 88 6.00 -22.00 6.73
CA GLY A 88 4.96 -21.99 5.70
C GLY A 88 3.72 -21.18 6.07
N GLN A 89 3.28 -21.23 7.33
CA GLN A 89 2.13 -20.45 7.81
C GLN A 89 2.44 -18.95 7.88
N GLN A 90 3.60 -18.59 8.43
CA GLN A 90 4.09 -17.22 8.46
C GLN A 90 4.21 -16.63 7.05
N TYR A 91 4.76 -17.42 6.11
CA TYR A 91 4.91 -16.98 4.73
C TYR A 91 3.56 -16.72 4.06
N MET A 92 2.62 -17.68 4.14
CA MET A 92 1.29 -17.54 3.54
C MET A 92 0.52 -16.34 4.10
N TYR A 93 0.53 -16.18 5.41
CA TYR A 93 -0.08 -15.03 6.08
C TYR A 93 0.63 -13.72 5.71
N GLY A 94 1.96 -13.75 5.72
CA GLY A 94 2.79 -12.62 5.33
C GLY A 94 2.54 -12.12 3.91
N ILE A 95 2.35 -13.02 2.95
CA ILE A 95 1.97 -12.66 1.57
C ILE A 95 0.61 -11.93 1.54
N SER A 96 -0.35 -12.37 2.35
CA SER A 96 -1.64 -11.68 2.45
C SER A 96 -1.49 -10.25 3.00
N LEU A 97 -0.68 -10.09 4.05
CA LEU A 97 -0.36 -8.76 4.60
C LEU A 97 0.46 -7.91 3.61
N MET A 98 1.41 -8.53 2.91
CA MET A 98 2.24 -7.85 1.90
C MET A 98 1.39 -7.27 0.77
N LYS A 99 0.38 -8.01 0.29
CA LYS A 99 -0.58 -7.51 -0.70
C LYS A 99 -1.32 -6.27 -0.19
N CYS A 100 -1.79 -6.28 1.06
CA CYS A 100 -2.42 -5.10 1.67
C CYS A 100 -1.46 -3.90 1.75
N ALA A 101 -0.21 -4.12 2.16
CA ALA A 101 0.80 -3.07 2.22
C ALA A 101 1.13 -2.49 0.83
N MET A 102 1.22 -3.34 -0.19
CA MET A 102 1.44 -2.91 -1.58
C MET A 102 0.29 -2.07 -2.13
N VAL A 103 -0.97 -2.39 -1.80
CA VAL A 103 -2.13 -1.55 -2.18
C VAL A 103 -1.95 -0.13 -1.64
N LEU A 104 -1.58 0.02 -0.37
CA LEU A 104 -1.31 1.33 0.23
C LEU A 104 -0.09 2.01 -0.39
N GLN A 105 1.02 1.28 -0.63
CA GLN A 105 2.21 1.80 -1.29
C GLN A 105 1.89 2.38 -2.68
N PHE A 106 1.06 1.69 -3.46
CA PHE A 106 0.78 2.07 -4.84
C PHE A 106 -0.26 3.18 -4.98
N PHE A 107 -1.20 3.31 -4.05
CA PHE A 107 -2.34 4.22 -4.21
C PHE A 107 -2.34 5.43 -3.27
N LEU A 108 -1.54 5.45 -2.21
CA LEU A 108 -1.31 6.68 -1.44
C LEU A 108 -0.53 7.71 -2.27
N PRO A 109 -0.59 9.02 -1.90
CA PRO A 109 0.17 10.07 -2.57
C PRO A 109 1.69 9.77 -2.60
N GLY A 110 2.34 10.08 -3.72
CA GLY A 110 3.75 9.79 -3.98
C GLY A 110 3.94 8.76 -5.09
N ILE A 111 5.17 8.34 -5.32
CA ILE A 111 5.58 7.42 -6.38
C ILE A 111 5.96 6.07 -5.76
N PRO A 112 5.29 4.95 -6.11
CA PRO A 112 5.67 3.65 -5.61
C PRO A 112 7.03 3.22 -6.15
N SER A 113 7.91 2.81 -5.26
CA SER A 113 9.25 2.29 -5.55
C SER A 113 9.37 0.89 -4.95
N VAL A 114 9.41 -0.13 -5.80
CA VAL A 114 9.50 -1.52 -5.37
C VAL A 114 10.98 -1.87 -5.20
N TYR A 115 11.39 -2.24 -3.99
CA TYR A 115 12.73 -2.78 -3.77
C TYR A 115 12.78 -4.20 -4.34
N TYR A 116 13.83 -4.51 -5.13
CA TYR A 116 13.92 -5.78 -5.84
C TYR A 116 13.59 -6.98 -4.95
N GLY A 117 12.76 -7.87 -5.44
CA GLY A 117 12.36 -9.08 -4.75
C GLY A 117 11.18 -8.93 -3.79
N ASP A 118 10.75 -7.71 -3.43
CA ASP A 118 9.50 -7.53 -2.68
C ASP A 118 8.32 -8.07 -3.48
N GLU A 119 8.31 -7.83 -4.80
CA GLU A 119 7.34 -8.38 -5.75
C GLU A 119 7.41 -9.91 -5.90
N ALA A 120 8.57 -10.49 -5.60
CA ALA A 120 8.82 -11.93 -5.70
C ALA A 120 8.63 -12.68 -4.36
N GLY A 121 8.25 -11.97 -3.29
CA GLY A 121 8.06 -12.56 -1.97
C GLY A 121 9.35 -12.87 -1.24
N MET A 122 10.42 -12.11 -1.48
CA MET A 122 11.68 -12.26 -0.76
C MET A 122 11.53 -11.86 0.70
N GLU A 123 12.13 -12.67 1.55
CA GLU A 123 12.29 -12.43 2.98
C GLU A 123 13.76 -12.18 3.36
N GLY A 124 13.97 -11.57 4.49
CA GLY A 124 15.30 -11.33 5.04
C GLY A 124 15.28 -10.31 6.16
N TYR A 125 16.00 -10.63 7.21
CA TYR A 125 16.21 -9.71 8.34
C TYR A 125 17.15 -8.55 7.95
N ARG A 126 17.71 -7.84 8.93
CA ARG A 126 18.56 -6.68 8.70
C ARG A 126 19.83 -7.02 7.91
N ASP A 127 20.49 -5.99 7.39
CA ASP A 127 21.74 -6.12 6.66
C ASP A 127 22.74 -7.11 7.31
N PRO A 128 23.30 -8.05 6.51
CA PRO A 128 23.23 -8.20 5.06
C PRO A 128 22.09 -9.08 4.54
N PHE A 129 21.20 -9.61 5.38
CA PHE A 129 20.23 -10.66 5.02
C PHE A 129 19.04 -10.12 4.20
N ASN A 130 18.79 -8.81 4.24
CA ASN A 130 17.83 -8.14 3.37
C ASN A 130 18.33 -7.98 1.92
N ARG A 131 19.61 -8.24 1.65
CA ARG A 131 20.26 -8.08 0.33
C ARG A 131 20.59 -9.41 -0.34
N ARG A 132 19.85 -10.49 -0.02
CA ARG A 132 20.00 -11.80 -0.66
C ARG A 132 19.79 -11.69 -2.17
N CYS A 133 20.35 -12.65 -2.91
CA CYS A 133 20.15 -12.73 -4.36
C CYS A 133 18.67 -12.93 -4.71
N TYR A 134 18.26 -12.38 -5.86
CA TYR A 134 16.91 -12.57 -6.38
C TYR A 134 16.62 -14.07 -6.59
N PRO A 135 15.43 -14.57 -6.24
CA PRO A 135 15.12 -16.00 -6.20
C PRO A 135 14.73 -16.53 -7.58
N TRP A 136 15.60 -16.39 -8.58
CA TRP A 136 15.35 -16.85 -9.95
C TRP A 136 14.81 -18.27 -10.02
N GLY A 137 13.64 -18.44 -10.67
CA GLY A 137 12.95 -19.72 -10.83
C GLY A 137 12.21 -20.21 -9.58
N ARG A 138 12.17 -19.40 -8.51
CA ARG A 138 11.44 -19.68 -7.25
C ARG A 138 10.64 -18.47 -6.76
N GLU A 139 10.33 -17.57 -7.67
CA GLU A 139 9.55 -16.35 -7.40
C GLU A 139 8.12 -16.70 -7.00
N ASN A 140 7.52 -15.88 -6.17
CA ASN A 140 6.07 -15.90 -5.95
C ASN A 140 5.36 -15.23 -7.13
N LEU A 141 4.98 -16.04 -8.13
CA LEU A 141 4.38 -15.58 -9.37
C LEU A 141 3.05 -14.86 -9.15
N ASP A 142 2.28 -15.27 -8.14
CA ASP A 142 1.03 -14.60 -7.73
C ASP A 142 1.28 -13.16 -7.26
N LEU A 143 2.34 -12.96 -6.48
CA LEU A 143 2.69 -11.62 -5.97
C LEU A 143 3.27 -10.74 -7.09
N ILE A 144 4.03 -11.31 -8.02
CA ILE A 144 4.51 -10.60 -9.22
C ILE A 144 3.31 -10.10 -10.04
N GLU A 145 2.36 -10.99 -10.35
CA GLU A 145 1.17 -10.62 -11.12
C GLU A 145 0.32 -9.59 -10.37
N PHE A 146 0.17 -9.74 -9.05
CA PHE A 146 -0.51 -8.77 -8.20
C PHE A 146 0.15 -7.37 -8.30
N THR A 147 1.48 -7.31 -8.17
CA THR A 147 2.25 -6.06 -8.28
C THR A 147 2.09 -5.42 -9.66
N ARG A 148 2.14 -6.25 -10.73
CA ARG A 148 1.90 -5.78 -12.10
C ARG A 148 0.52 -5.16 -12.26
N GLN A 149 -0.52 -5.78 -11.69
CA GLN A 149 -1.89 -5.28 -11.72
C GLN A 149 -2.03 -3.94 -11.00
N LEU A 150 -1.41 -3.76 -9.83
CA LEU A 150 -1.39 -2.46 -9.14
C LEU A 150 -0.80 -1.36 -10.03
N GLY A 151 0.29 -1.66 -10.74
CA GLY A 151 0.89 -0.73 -11.71
C GLY A 151 -0.03 -0.37 -12.87
N VAL A 152 -0.79 -1.33 -13.39
CA VAL A 152 -1.79 -1.09 -14.45
C VAL A 152 -2.92 -0.19 -13.95
N ILE A 153 -3.49 -0.51 -12.77
CA ILE A 153 -4.57 0.29 -12.18
C ILE A 153 -4.10 1.72 -11.92
N ARG A 154 -2.90 1.89 -11.37
CA ARG A 154 -2.33 3.22 -11.10
C ARG A 154 -2.25 4.10 -12.35
N LYS A 155 -1.97 3.53 -13.51
CA LYS A 155 -1.92 4.24 -14.79
C LYS A 155 -3.30 4.57 -15.37
N GLY A 156 -4.37 4.06 -14.78
CA GLY A 156 -5.73 4.21 -15.29
C GLY A 156 -6.37 5.56 -15.02
N THR A 157 -5.78 6.43 -14.18
CA THR A 157 -6.31 7.75 -13.85
C THR A 157 -5.22 8.71 -13.41
N HIS A 158 -5.34 9.98 -13.79
CA HIS A 158 -4.48 11.06 -13.32
C HIS A 158 -4.62 11.35 -11.81
N ALA A 159 -5.73 10.93 -11.21
CA ALA A 159 -5.93 11.07 -9.76
C ALA A 159 -4.83 10.39 -8.94
N PHE A 160 -4.16 9.34 -9.46
CA PHE A 160 -3.03 8.71 -8.78
C PHE A 160 -1.70 9.45 -8.96
N GLU A 161 -1.58 10.29 -9.96
CA GLU A 161 -0.36 11.05 -10.23
C GLU A 161 -0.26 12.24 -9.25
N GLN A 162 -1.24 13.14 -9.30
CA GLN A 162 -1.24 14.39 -8.52
C GLN A 162 -2.54 14.67 -7.76
N GLY A 163 -3.43 13.69 -7.67
CA GLY A 163 -4.69 13.86 -6.95
C GLY A 163 -4.50 14.03 -5.44
N HIS A 164 -5.49 14.65 -4.80
CA HIS A 164 -5.58 14.75 -3.36
C HIS A 164 -5.97 13.43 -2.72
N LEU A 165 -5.72 13.28 -1.43
CA LEU A 165 -6.18 12.16 -0.62
C LEU A 165 -7.37 12.58 0.25
N MET A 166 -8.36 11.70 0.35
CA MET A 166 -9.45 11.79 1.32
C MET A 166 -9.70 10.43 1.93
N PHE A 167 -9.53 10.30 3.24
CA PHE A 167 -9.93 9.11 3.97
C PHE A 167 -11.46 9.10 4.14
N ILE A 168 -12.10 8.00 3.76
CA ILE A 168 -13.55 7.79 3.82
C ILE A 168 -13.89 6.99 5.08
N GLU A 169 -13.27 5.80 5.21
CA GLU A 169 -13.43 4.93 6.37
C GLU A 169 -12.10 4.25 6.67
N VAL A 170 -11.58 4.41 7.87
CA VAL A 170 -10.36 3.73 8.31
C VAL A 170 -10.57 3.19 9.71
N ASP A 171 -10.51 1.89 9.84
CA ASP A 171 -10.50 1.19 11.11
C ASP A 171 -9.38 0.13 11.14
N ASP A 172 -9.36 -0.69 12.18
CA ASP A 172 -8.33 -1.72 12.35
C ASP A 172 -8.34 -2.82 11.27
N ASN A 173 -9.38 -2.90 10.47
CA ASN A 173 -9.62 -3.97 9.50
C ASN A 173 -9.75 -3.48 8.07
N VAL A 174 -10.17 -2.24 7.87
CA VAL A 174 -10.43 -1.69 6.54
C VAL A 174 -9.79 -0.32 6.37
N CYS A 175 -9.43 0.00 5.13
CA CYS A 175 -9.00 1.33 4.75
C CYS A 175 -9.66 1.71 3.43
N VAL A 176 -10.65 2.61 3.51
CA VAL A 176 -11.32 3.15 2.34
C VAL A 176 -10.89 4.60 2.17
N PHE A 177 -10.35 4.93 1.01
CA PHE A 177 -9.91 6.28 0.70
C PHE A 177 -10.10 6.62 -0.76
N ALA A 178 -10.25 7.90 -1.06
CA ALA A 178 -10.29 8.43 -2.41
C ALA A 178 -8.99 9.15 -2.76
N ARG A 179 -8.56 8.99 -4.00
CA ARG A 179 -7.63 9.87 -4.70
C ARG A 179 -8.45 10.64 -5.72
N TYR A 180 -8.38 11.97 -5.73
CA TYR A 180 -9.18 12.79 -6.64
C TYR A 180 -8.44 14.02 -7.12
N ASP A 181 -8.64 14.35 -8.39
CA ASP A 181 -8.10 15.53 -9.03
C ASP A 181 -9.25 16.38 -9.60
N LYS A 182 -9.41 17.57 -9.05
CA LYS A 182 -10.47 18.51 -9.47
C LYS A 182 -10.21 19.13 -10.84
N ILE A 183 -8.96 19.17 -11.28
CA ILE A 183 -8.58 19.75 -12.57
C ILE A 183 -8.98 18.81 -13.70
N THR A 184 -8.58 17.53 -13.60
CA THR A 184 -8.95 16.52 -14.59
C THR A 184 -10.37 15.98 -14.39
N ARG A 185 -10.98 16.24 -13.24
CA ARG A 185 -12.28 15.70 -12.79
C ARG A 185 -12.30 14.20 -12.74
N GLU A 186 -11.20 13.62 -12.33
CA GLU A 186 -11.04 12.18 -12.15
C GLU A 186 -10.87 11.84 -10.68
N ALA A 187 -11.40 10.69 -10.29
CA ALA A 187 -11.20 10.13 -8.98
C ALA A 187 -11.09 8.60 -9.03
N ALA A 188 -10.49 8.04 -7.99
CA ALA A 188 -10.51 6.62 -7.72
C ALA A 188 -10.78 6.41 -6.22
N ILE A 189 -11.72 5.53 -5.89
CA ILE A 189 -11.99 5.09 -4.53
C ILE A 189 -11.38 3.69 -4.35
N ILE A 190 -10.56 3.56 -3.34
CA ILE A 190 -9.86 2.32 -3.00
C ILE A 190 -10.50 1.74 -1.74
N TYR A 191 -10.96 0.51 -1.84
CA TYR A 191 -11.51 -0.28 -0.75
C TYR A 191 -10.53 -1.38 -0.41
N LEU A 192 -9.80 -1.24 0.68
CA LEU A 192 -8.87 -2.24 1.18
C LEU A 192 -9.48 -2.95 2.39
N ASN A 193 -9.57 -4.28 2.31
CA ASN A 193 -9.95 -5.15 3.41
C ASN A 193 -8.74 -5.97 3.86
N LYS A 194 -8.18 -5.67 5.03
CA LYS A 194 -7.07 -6.43 5.61
C LYS A 194 -7.50 -7.44 6.68
N SER A 195 -8.81 -7.68 6.81
CA SER A 195 -9.36 -8.64 7.76
C SER A 195 -9.46 -10.06 7.18
N THR A 196 -9.70 -11.02 8.05
CA THR A 196 -9.93 -12.43 7.70
C THR A 196 -11.36 -12.73 7.23
N ARG A 197 -12.23 -11.71 7.15
CA ARG A 197 -13.63 -11.84 6.72
C ARG A 197 -13.90 -10.92 5.54
N GLY A 198 -14.78 -11.35 4.62
CA GLY A 198 -15.26 -10.47 3.55
C GLY A 198 -16.01 -9.26 4.11
N ARG A 199 -15.86 -8.12 3.45
CA ARG A 199 -16.53 -6.87 3.78
C ARG A 199 -17.34 -6.36 2.60
N THR A 200 -18.44 -5.70 2.90
CA THR A 200 -19.32 -5.08 1.90
C THR A 200 -19.50 -3.62 2.26
N PHE A 201 -19.28 -2.75 1.30
CA PHE A 201 -19.33 -1.29 1.47
C PHE A 201 -20.43 -0.71 0.59
N ASP A 202 -21.16 0.27 1.10
CA ASP A 202 -22.00 1.12 0.28
C ASP A 202 -21.12 2.09 -0.51
N ILE A 203 -21.32 2.14 -1.83
CA ILE A 203 -20.54 2.99 -2.74
C ILE A 203 -20.94 4.45 -2.54
N VAL A 204 -22.24 4.69 -2.43
CA VAL A 204 -22.76 6.04 -2.19
C VAL A 204 -23.01 6.21 -0.69
N ASN A 205 -22.36 7.18 -0.11
CA ASN A 205 -22.51 7.61 1.29
C ASN A 205 -22.18 9.10 1.39
N ASP A 206 -22.37 9.70 2.56
CA ASP A 206 -22.19 11.15 2.81
C ASP A 206 -20.81 11.69 2.40
N LYS A 207 -19.81 10.82 2.24
CA LYS A 207 -18.45 11.21 1.83
C LYS A 207 -18.16 10.93 0.36
N THR A 208 -18.94 10.09 -0.30
CA THR A 208 -18.72 9.67 -1.70
C THR A 208 -19.75 10.20 -2.67
N ASP A 209 -20.84 10.83 -2.19
CA ASP A 209 -21.90 11.43 -2.99
C ASP A 209 -21.40 12.55 -3.94
N MET A 210 -20.23 13.13 -3.64
CA MET A 210 -19.56 14.11 -4.52
C MET A 210 -19.04 13.50 -5.82
N PHE A 211 -18.95 12.15 -5.93
CA PHE A 211 -18.51 11.45 -7.12
C PHE A 211 -19.73 10.91 -7.89
N TYR A 212 -19.97 11.40 -9.10
CA TYR A 212 -21.23 11.15 -9.83
C TYR A 212 -21.31 9.79 -10.52
N ASP A 213 -20.21 9.36 -11.15
CA ASP A 213 -20.17 8.15 -11.96
C ASP A 213 -19.19 7.15 -11.36
N PHE A 214 -19.67 5.96 -11.02
CA PHE A 214 -18.87 4.89 -10.46
C PHE A 214 -18.71 3.76 -11.48
N VAL A 215 -17.46 3.48 -11.85
CA VAL A 215 -17.10 2.39 -12.77
C VAL A 215 -16.06 1.50 -12.12
N PRO A 216 -16.27 0.20 -12.02
CA PRO A 216 -15.23 -0.71 -11.54
C PRO A 216 -13.98 -0.62 -12.39
N ALA A 217 -12.85 -0.27 -11.78
CA ALA A 217 -11.57 -0.23 -12.44
C ALA A 217 -10.93 -1.63 -12.52
N PHE A 218 -11.16 -2.38 -11.47
CA PHE A 218 -10.63 -3.72 -11.30
C PHE A 218 -11.53 -4.53 -10.38
N ASP A 219 -12.05 -5.62 -10.91
CA ASP A 219 -12.75 -6.63 -10.13
C ASP A 219 -12.04 -7.97 -10.28
N ARG A 220 -11.19 -8.30 -9.31
CA ARG A 220 -10.44 -9.54 -9.28
C ARG A 220 -11.33 -10.78 -9.28
N HIS A 221 -12.53 -10.66 -8.76
CA HIS A 221 -13.50 -11.74 -8.65
C HIS A 221 -14.65 -11.66 -9.65
N LYS A 222 -14.61 -10.72 -10.61
CA LYS A 222 -15.70 -10.43 -11.56
C LYS A 222 -17.06 -10.16 -10.88
N LYS A 223 -17.03 -9.71 -9.63
CA LYS A 223 -18.24 -9.48 -8.83
C LYS A 223 -18.72 -8.04 -8.87
N GLY A 224 -18.03 -7.14 -9.53
CA GLY A 224 -18.42 -5.76 -9.77
C GLY A 224 -19.29 -5.08 -8.70
N ILE A 225 -19.75 -3.89 -9.00
CA ILE A 225 -20.77 -3.21 -8.22
C ILE A 225 -22.10 -3.96 -8.38
N LYS A 226 -22.68 -4.39 -7.28
CA LYS A 226 -24.01 -4.97 -7.25
C LYS A 226 -24.88 -4.22 -6.24
N ASP A 227 -26.04 -3.78 -6.68
CA ASP A 227 -27.04 -3.10 -5.85
C ASP A 227 -26.45 -1.89 -5.08
N GLY A 228 -25.56 -1.11 -5.72
CA GLY A 228 -24.91 0.04 -5.10
C GLY A 228 -23.85 -0.32 -4.03
N LYS A 229 -23.40 -1.58 -4.00
CA LYS A 229 -22.43 -2.09 -3.03
C LYS A 229 -21.22 -2.72 -3.69
N VAL A 230 -20.06 -2.62 -3.04
CA VAL A 230 -18.85 -3.35 -3.41
C VAL A 230 -18.50 -4.37 -2.34
N HIS A 231 -18.26 -5.62 -2.74
CA HIS A 231 -17.81 -6.68 -1.84
C HIS A 231 -16.31 -6.91 -2.03
N VAL A 232 -15.56 -6.89 -0.93
CA VAL A 232 -14.12 -7.10 -0.89
C VAL A 232 -13.79 -8.33 -0.05
N SER A 233 -13.13 -9.30 -0.65
CA SER A 233 -12.73 -10.55 0.00
C SER A 233 -11.69 -10.31 1.12
N PRO A 234 -11.41 -11.30 1.98
CA PRO A 234 -10.32 -11.19 2.97
C PRO A 234 -8.97 -10.87 2.31
N PHE A 235 -8.21 -9.96 2.91
CA PHE A 235 -6.89 -9.52 2.43
C PHE A 235 -6.86 -9.13 0.96
N ASP A 236 -7.90 -8.44 0.51
CA ASP A 236 -8.09 -8.05 -0.88
C ASP A 236 -8.52 -6.59 -0.99
N TYR A 237 -8.67 -6.10 -2.21
CA TYR A 237 -9.04 -4.73 -2.48
C TYR A 237 -9.96 -4.63 -3.70
N ALA A 238 -10.64 -3.49 -3.80
CA ALA A 238 -11.33 -3.06 -5.01
C ALA A 238 -10.99 -1.60 -5.31
N VAL A 239 -10.98 -1.23 -6.58
CA VAL A 239 -10.81 0.15 -7.03
C VAL A 239 -11.97 0.51 -7.96
N ILE A 240 -12.59 1.64 -7.66
CA ILE A 240 -13.67 2.19 -8.46
C ILE A 240 -13.21 3.53 -9.02
N TYR A 241 -13.20 3.68 -10.33
CA TYR A 241 -13.00 4.97 -10.97
C TYR A 241 -14.30 5.76 -10.97
N CYS A 242 -14.19 7.05 -10.75
CA CYS A 242 -15.32 7.96 -10.72
C CYS A 242 -14.96 9.30 -11.36
N LYS A 243 -16.00 10.06 -11.65
CA LYS A 243 -15.88 11.46 -12.04
C LYS A 243 -16.25 12.36 -10.86
N VAL A 244 -15.59 13.51 -10.78
CA VAL A 244 -15.85 14.55 -9.78
C VAL A 244 -16.70 15.68 -10.37
#